data_7f1a1790014c8e7463640a3eb7c2890c
#
_entry.id   7f1a1790014c8e7463640a3eb7c2890c
#
_cell.length_a   1.000
_cell.length_b   1.000
_cell.length_c   1.000
_cell.angle_alpha   90.00
_cell.angle_beta   90.00
_cell.angle_gamma   90.00
#
_symmetry.space_group_name_H-M   'P 1'
#
loop_
_entity.id
_entity.type
_entity.pdbx_description
1 polymer ?
#
loop_
_entity_poly.entity_id
_entity_poly.type
_entity_poly.pdbx_seq_one_letter_code
_entity_poly.pdbx_strand_id
1 'polypeptide(L)'
;MMRRLLASPLLVLLVLAGCRSGQQPPAQPSTAQNYKVYHLRGKVVSTDAARGEVTLDHEAIPGLMEAMTMPYKLKDESILSELHPGDVITADVLVSPDPNADYLLDHIVVVAQAKPDYKPAVSYHVPAPGDTVPDFKLRNQDGQPIHLGQFKGKSLVVTFIYTRCPSPDFCPRVTRNFAALEKQLAANPGLYPKTHLICISFDPEHDTPERLRAYGVTYIGSDAKNTFAHWEFAVPEKSALAEMASFFDLGMTSNADSTITHTLSTTLIGSDGRVARFYPGNEWTPEQVLADVKQLAASAG
;
A
#
# COMPACT_ATOMS: atom_id res chain seq x y z
N MET A 1 -18.82 98.50 24.04
CA MET A 1 -19.54 97.88 25.15
C MET A 1 -20.83 97.27 24.68
N MET A 2 -20.83 96.22 23.98
CA MET A 2 -22.09 95.57 23.58
C MET A 2 -21.89 94.07 23.44
N ARG A 3 -22.43 93.28 24.37
CA ARG A 3 -22.47 91.88 24.36
C ARG A 3 -23.40 91.40 23.24
N ARG A 4 -22.92 90.64 22.29
CA ARG A 4 -23.77 89.91 21.37
C ARG A 4 -23.70 88.45 21.74
N LEU A 5 -24.80 87.91 22.19
CA LEU A 5 -25.10 86.47 22.36
C LEU A 5 -25.27 85.84 20.98
N LEU A 6 -24.51 84.82 20.70
CA LEU A 6 -24.69 84.00 19.52
C LEU A 6 -25.23 82.64 20.00
N ALA A 7 -26.45 82.32 19.60
CA ALA A 7 -27.10 81.08 19.84
C ALA A 7 -26.50 79.96 18.95
N SER A 8 -26.07 78.87 19.50
CA SER A 8 -25.71 77.65 18.78
C SER A 8 -26.93 76.79 18.56
N PRO A 9 -27.22 76.28 17.38
CA PRO A 9 -28.20 75.26 17.19
C PRO A 9 -27.63 73.89 17.51
N LEU A 10 -28.35 73.12 18.34
CA LEU A 10 -28.10 71.75 18.72
C LEU A 10 -28.44 70.83 17.53
N LEU A 11 -27.43 70.24 16.90
CA LEU A 11 -27.60 69.29 15.82
C LEU A 11 -27.83 67.88 16.44
N VAL A 12 -29.07 67.42 16.40
CA VAL A 12 -29.41 66.05 16.85
C VAL A 12 -29.01 65.07 15.74
N LEU A 13 -27.96 64.30 16.01
CA LEU A 13 -27.53 63.20 15.12
C LEU A 13 -28.35 61.96 15.42
N LEU A 14 -29.32 61.61 14.57
CA LEU A 14 -29.99 60.35 14.59
C LEU A 14 -29.07 59.23 14.10
N VAL A 15 -28.60 58.37 15.03
CA VAL A 15 -27.85 57.16 14.68
C VAL A 15 -28.86 56.10 14.30
N LEU A 16 -29.02 55.86 12.99
CA LEU A 16 -29.74 54.71 12.47
C LEU A 16 -28.84 53.46 12.65
N ALA A 17 -29.18 52.65 13.66
CA ALA A 17 -28.60 51.34 13.81
C ALA A 17 -29.13 50.42 12.68
N GLY A 18 -28.39 50.34 11.57
CA GLY A 18 -28.62 49.38 10.51
C GLY A 18 -28.25 47.99 10.99
N CYS A 19 -29.21 47.11 11.23
CA CYS A 19 -28.98 45.68 11.34
C CYS A 19 -28.34 45.18 10.02
N ARG A 20 -27.01 44.98 10.03
CA ARG A 20 -26.36 44.19 9.01
C ARG A 20 -26.75 42.71 9.28
N SER A 21 -27.73 42.23 8.54
CA SER A 21 -27.93 40.81 8.33
C SER A 21 -26.64 40.26 7.74
N GLY A 22 -25.92 39.48 8.55
CA GLY A 22 -24.75 38.73 8.09
C GLY A 22 -25.19 37.77 6.99
N GLN A 23 -24.90 38.13 5.75
CA GLN A 23 -24.91 37.15 4.66
C GLN A 23 -23.80 36.16 4.95
N GLN A 24 -24.17 34.96 5.39
CA GLN A 24 -23.29 33.81 5.31
C GLN A 24 -22.81 33.65 3.87
N PRO A 25 -21.49 33.47 3.64
CA PRO A 25 -21.02 33.12 2.30
C PRO A 25 -21.81 31.89 1.82
N PRO A 26 -22.18 31.86 0.53
CA PRO A 26 -22.84 30.66 0.01
C PRO A 26 -21.94 29.47 0.29
N ALA A 27 -22.49 28.44 0.97
CA ALA A 27 -21.82 27.16 1.13
C ALA A 27 -21.37 26.71 -0.26
N GLN A 28 -20.07 26.55 -0.44
CA GLN A 28 -19.56 25.94 -1.67
C GLN A 28 -20.27 24.60 -1.83
N PRO A 29 -20.79 24.28 -3.02
CA PRO A 29 -21.35 22.97 -3.25
C PRO A 29 -20.22 21.97 -2.98
N SER A 30 -20.35 21.16 -1.93
CA SER A 30 -19.55 19.96 -1.79
C SER A 30 -19.80 19.17 -3.07
N THR A 31 -18.77 18.98 -3.88
CA THR A 31 -18.82 18.01 -4.96
C THR A 31 -19.11 16.67 -4.29
N ALA A 32 -20.39 16.28 -4.29
CA ALA A 32 -20.79 14.96 -3.83
C ALA A 32 -20.07 13.98 -4.76
N GLN A 33 -18.96 13.41 -4.29
CA GLN A 33 -18.32 12.32 -5.00
C GLN A 33 -19.35 11.19 -5.07
N ASN A 34 -19.74 10.80 -6.27
CA ASN A 34 -20.67 9.70 -6.51
C ASN A 34 -19.97 8.37 -6.21
N TYR A 35 -19.84 8.05 -4.94
CA TYR A 35 -19.35 6.74 -4.52
C TYR A 35 -20.42 5.68 -4.77
N LYS A 36 -20.00 4.53 -5.27
CA LYS A 36 -20.78 3.31 -5.18
C LYS A 36 -20.54 2.68 -3.81
N VAL A 37 -21.62 2.36 -3.10
CA VAL A 37 -21.55 1.86 -1.73
C VAL A 37 -21.78 0.36 -1.70
N TYR A 38 -20.94 -0.35 -0.97
CA TYR A 38 -21.07 -1.77 -0.70
C TYR A 38 -20.95 -2.03 0.80
N HIS A 39 -21.59 -3.10 1.28
CA HIS A 39 -21.53 -3.46 2.70
C HIS A 39 -20.46 -4.52 2.94
N LEU A 40 -19.64 -4.28 3.94
CA LEU A 40 -18.56 -5.13 4.37
C LEU A 40 -18.82 -5.67 5.76
N ARG A 41 -18.42 -6.92 5.99
CA ARG A 41 -18.20 -7.50 7.31
C ARG A 41 -16.80 -8.09 7.34
N GLY A 42 -16.00 -7.77 8.37
CA GLY A 42 -14.63 -8.26 8.45
C GLY A 42 -14.09 -8.21 9.87
N LYS A 43 -12.95 -8.86 10.06
CA LYS A 43 -12.19 -8.86 11.29
C LYS A 43 -10.99 -7.92 11.15
N VAL A 44 -10.77 -7.07 12.13
CA VAL A 44 -9.59 -6.21 12.20
C VAL A 44 -8.35 -7.09 12.39
N VAL A 45 -7.41 -6.96 11.48
CA VAL A 45 -6.09 -7.61 11.54
C VAL A 45 -5.07 -6.66 12.14
N SER A 46 -5.00 -5.44 11.65
CA SER A 46 -4.10 -4.40 12.15
C SER A 46 -4.64 -3.01 11.84
N THR A 47 -4.10 -1.99 12.52
CA THR A 47 -4.36 -0.57 12.25
C THR A 47 -3.04 0.16 12.02
N ASP A 48 -3.02 1.12 11.11
CA ASP A 48 -1.88 1.98 10.82
C ASP A 48 -2.31 3.45 10.90
N ALA A 49 -2.06 4.07 12.05
CA ALA A 49 -2.42 5.47 12.29
C ALA A 49 -1.62 6.45 11.42
N ALA A 50 -0.39 6.09 10.99
CA ALA A 50 0.42 6.97 10.16
C ALA A 50 -0.11 7.06 8.72
N ARG A 51 -0.81 6.02 8.26
CA ARG A 51 -1.41 5.96 6.92
C ARG A 51 -2.93 6.17 6.92
N GLY A 52 -3.56 6.26 8.10
CA GLY A 52 -5.02 6.33 8.21
C GLY A 52 -5.71 5.05 7.74
N GLU A 53 -5.11 3.87 7.96
CA GLU A 53 -5.55 2.59 7.39
C GLU A 53 -5.90 1.56 8.45
N VAL A 54 -6.88 0.72 8.12
CA VAL A 54 -7.19 -0.51 8.84
C VAL A 54 -7.08 -1.70 7.88
N THR A 55 -6.34 -2.73 8.26
CA THR A 55 -6.31 -4.00 7.51
C THR A 55 -7.39 -4.92 8.04
N LEU A 56 -8.26 -5.37 7.15
CA LEU A 56 -9.39 -6.25 7.47
C LEU A 56 -9.24 -7.60 6.76
N ASP A 57 -9.52 -8.67 7.48
CA ASP A 57 -9.87 -9.98 6.91
C ASP A 57 -11.39 -9.99 6.75
N HIS A 58 -11.89 -9.70 5.54
CA HIS A 58 -13.31 -9.52 5.27
C HIS A 58 -13.92 -10.67 4.49
N GLU A 59 -15.20 -10.90 4.74
CA GLU A 59 -16.04 -11.81 3.96
C GLU A 59 -16.20 -11.29 2.52
N ALA A 60 -16.67 -12.15 1.60
CA ALA A 60 -16.97 -11.71 0.23
C ALA A 60 -17.92 -10.51 0.24
N ILE A 61 -17.61 -9.49 -0.55
CA ILE A 61 -18.43 -8.30 -0.74
C ILE A 61 -19.20 -8.45 -2.07
N PRO A 62 -20.49 -8.80 -2.03
CA PRO A 62 -21.25 -9.11 -3.24
C PRO A 62 -21.21 -7.97 -4.27
N GLY A 63 -20.82 -8.30 -5.48
CA GLY A 63 -20.73 -7.34 -6.58
C GLY A 63 -19.52 -6.41 -6.57
N LEU A 64 -18.56 -6.63 -5.65
CA LEU A 64 -17.32 -5.89 -5.57
C LEU A 64 -16.10 -6.82 -5.58
N MET A 65 -15.96 -7.70 -4.57
CA MET A 65 -14.77 -8.56 -4.45
C MET A 65 -15.04 -9.80 -3.60
N GLU A 66 -14.22 -10.82 -3.75
CA GLU A 66 -14.23 -12.03 -2.94
C GLU A 66 -13.69 -11.76 -1.52
N ALA A 67 -13.85 -12.75 -0.62
CA ALA A 67 -13.30 -12.67 0.73
C ALA A 67 -11.78 -12.53 0.71
N MET A 68 -11.24 -11.54 1.43
CA MET A 68 -9.81 -11.27 1.41
C MET A 68 -9.32 -10.47 2.64
N THR A 69 -7.99 -10.46 2.80
CA THR A 69 -7.35 -9.55 3.76
C THR A 69 -6.69 -8.41 2.99
N MET A 70 -7.12 -7.17 3.26
CA MET A 70 -6.54 -5.99 2.60
C MET A 70 -6.66 -4.73 3.46
N PRO A 71 -5.80 -3.72 3.23
CA PRO A 71 -5.92 -2.42 3.86
C PRO A 71 -7.04 -1.60 3.22
N TYR A 72 -7.70 -0.81 4.05
CA TYR A 72 -8.70 0.19 3.68
C TYR A 72 -8.35 1.51 4.34
N LYS A 73 -8.52 2.60 3.63
CA LYS A 73 -8.48 3.94 4.23
C LYS A 73 -9.79 4.25 4.95
N LEU A 74 -9.71 5.00 6.02
CA LEU A 74 -10.88 5.46 6.73
C LEU A 74 -11.26 6.86 6.27
N LYS A 75 -12.56 7.08 6.06
CA LYS A 75 -13.08 8.42 5.80
C LYS A 75 -13.01 9.31 7.05
N ASP A 76 -13.17 8.71 8.21
CA ASP A 76 -12.93 9.32 9.53
C ASP A 76 -11.82 8.55 10.24
N GLU A 77 -10.59 9.10 10.18
CA GLU A 77 -9.42 8.47 10.79
C GLU A 77 -9.47 8.46 12.33
N SER A 78 -10.33 9.24 12.96
CA SER A 78 -10.44 9.28 14.43
C SER A 78 -10.86 7.93 15.02
N ILE A 79 -11.58 7.13 14.24
CA ILE A 79 -12.07 5.80 14.65
C ILE A 79 -10.93 4.78 14.79
N LEU A 80 -9.77 5.01 14.16
CA LEU A 80 -8.63 4.06 14.24
C LEU A 80 -8.20 3.74 15.66
N SER A 81 -8.29 4.72 16.56
CA SER A 81 -7.94 4.54 17.98
C SER A 81 -8.89 3.60 18.74
N GLU A 82 -10.08 3.37 18.20
CA GLU A 82 -11.13 2.54 18.80
C GLU A 82 -11.13 1.11 18.22
N LEU A 83 -10.40 0.88 17.12
CA LEU A 83 -10.32 -0.42 16.45
C LEU A 83 -9.13 -1.21 16.97
N HIS A 84 -9.38 -2.45 17.37
CA HIS A 84 -8.34 -3.34 17.90
C HIS A 84 -8.28 -4.63 17.09
N PRO A 85 -7.07 -5.20 16.88
CA PRO A 85 -6.93 -6.49 16.23
C PRO A 85 -7.83 -7.55 16.88
N GLY A 86 -8.60 -8.25 16.06
CA GLY A 86 -9.58 -9.25 16.49
C GLY A 86 -11.01 -8.74 16.61
N ASP A 87 -11.23 -7.43 16.61
CA ASP A 87 -12.58 -6.88 16.52
C ASP A 87 -13.26 -7.28 15.22
N VAL A 88 -14.55 -7.59 15.28
CA VAL A 88 -15.36 -7.81 14.08
C VAL A 88 -16.17 -6.56 13.84
N ILE A 89 -16.06 -6.02 12.63
CA ILE A 89 -16.74 -4.80 12.22
C ILE A 89 -17.67 -5.05 11.04
N THR A 90 -18.67 -4.18 10.91
CA THR A 90 -19.36 -3.92 9.66
C THR A 90 -19.08 -2.49 9.23
N ALA A 91 -19.04 -2.24 7.93
CA ALA A 91 -18.76 -0.93 7.37
C ALA A 91 -19.35 -0.78 5.97
N ASP A 92 -19.43 0.44 5.49
CA ASP A 92 -19.69 0.77 4.09
C ASP A 92 -18.38 0.99 3.37
N VAL A 93 -18.16 0.25 2.28
CA VAL A 93 -17.04 0.45 1.36
C VAL A 93 -17.47 1.44 0.29
N LEU A 94 -16.85 2.60 0.27
CA LEU A 94 -17.07 3.65 -0.71
C LEU A 94 -16.10 3.49 -1.87
N VAL A 95 -16.63 3.17 -3.04
CA VAL A 95 -15.87 2.97 -4.27
C VAL A 95 -16.02 4.21 -5.15
N SER A 96 -14.91 4.88 -5.42
CA SER A 96 -14.86 6.04 -6.31
C SER A 96 -15.07 5.62 -7.78
N PRO A 97 -15.65 6.49 -8.63
CA PRO A 97 -15.61 6.30 -10.08
C PRO A 97 -14.19 6.35 -10.67
N ASP A 98 -13.25 6.97 -9.96
CA ASP A 98 -11.83 6.95 -10.31
C ASP A 98 -11.23 5.58 -9.95
N PRO A 99 -10.77 4.79 -10.92
CA PRO A 99 -10.23 3.46 -10.68
C PRO A 99 -8.90 3.47 -9.91
N ASN A 100 -8.27 4.64 -9.74
CA ASN A 100 -7.02 4.78 -8.98
C ASN A 100 -7.25 5.29 -7.55
N ALA A 101 -8.50 5.53 -7.15
CA ALA A 101 -8.80 5.97 -5.80
C ALA A 101 -8.84 4.78 -4.83
N ASP A 102 -8.33 4.99 -3.61
CA ASP A 102 -8.41 4.02 -2.53
C ASP A 102 -9.87 3.70 -2.18
N TYR A 103 -10.12 2.48 -1.71
CA TYR A 103 -11.37 2.14 -1.05
C TYR A 103 -11.42 2.82 0.31
N LEU A 104 -12.50 3.57 0.54
CA LEU A 104 -12.73 4.24 1.83
C LEU A 104 -13.76 3.46 2.65
N LEU A 105 -13.51 3.33 3.94
CA LEU A 105 -14.53 2.84 4.89
C LEU A 105 -15.28 4.01 5.53
N ASP A 106 -16.59 3.88 5.58
CA ASP A 106 -17.51 4.78 6.27
C ASP A 106 -18.49 3.96 7.13
N HIS A 107 -19.19 4.59 8.06
CA HIS A 107 -20.20 3.97 8.93
C HIS A 107 -19.71 2.68 9.62
N ILE A 108 -18.49 2.72 10.15
CA ILE A 108 -17.87 1.57 10.83
C ILE A 108 -18.58 1.30 12.14
N VAL A 109 -19.01 0.05 12.34
CA VAL A 109 -19.65 -0.43 13.58
C VAL A 109 -18.89 -1.66 14.07
N VAL A 110 -18.40 -1.62 15.30
CA VAL A 110 -17.83 -2.79 15.97
C VAL A 110 -18.96 -3.68 16.45
N VAL A 111 -19.18 -4.82 15.79
CA VAL A 111 -20.25 -5.77 16.10
C VAL A 111 -19.84 -6.86 17.08
N ALA A 112 -18.54 -7.08 17.24
CA ALA A 112 -17.97 -7.92 18.29
C ALA A 112 -16.57 -7.40 18.64
N GLN A 113 -16.29 -7.20 19.92
CA GLN A 113 -14.98 -6.84 20.41
C GLN A 113 -14.09 -8.08 20.55
N ALA A 114 -12.80 -7.92 20.31
CA ALA A 114 -11.82 -8.94 20.61
C ALA A 114 -11.83 -9.25 22.12
N LYS A 115 -11.55 -10.51 22.45
CA LYS A 115 -11.33 -10.85 23.87
C LYS A 115 -10.05 -10.17 24.36
N PRO A 116 -9.95 -9.79 25.65
CA PRO A 116 -8.77 -9.12 26.20
C PRO A 116 -7.45 -9.87 26.01
N ASP A 117 -7.52 -11.18 25.82
CA ASP A 117 -6.38 -12.08 25.57
C ASP A 117 -6.20 -12.47 24.09
N TYR A 118 -6.95 -11.83 23.20
CA TYR A 118 -6.84 -12.07 21.76
C TYR A 118 -5.43 -11.73 21.29
N LYS A 119 -4.79 -12.72 20.69
CA LYS A 119 -3.52 -12.55 19.97
C LYS A 119 -3.80 -12.87 18.52
N PRO A 120 -3.56 -11.93 17.59
CA PRO A 120 -3.65 -12.23 16.16
C PRO A 120 -2.75 -13.42 15.83
N ALA A 121 -3.24 -14.33 15.01
CA ALA A 121 -2.45 -15.47 14.53
C ALA A 121 -1.21 -15.03 13.76
N VAL A 122 -1.30 -13.85 13.13
CA VAL A 122 -0.19 -13.18 12.43
C VAL A 122 -0.22 -11.69 12.82
N SER A 123 0.92 -11.18 13.23
CA SER A 123 1.11 -9.73 13.39
C SER A 123 1.86 -9.26 12.15
N TYR A 124 1.21 -8.45 11.33
CA TYR A 124 1.84 -7.86 10.16
C TYR A 124 2.62 -6.62 10.56
N HIS A 125 3.86 -6.57 10.10
CA HIS A 125 4.73 -5.40 10.24
C HIS A 125 4.73 -4.64 8.92
N VAL A 126 4.40 -3.36 8.97
CA VAL A 126 4.55 -2.49 7.80
C VAL A 126 6.00 -2.03 7.72
N PRO A 127 6.75 -2.42 6.68
CA PRO A 127 8.15 -2.04 6.56
C PRO A 127 8.34 -0.53 6.56
N ALA A 128 9.11 -0.02 7.52
CA ALA A 128 9.42 1.39 7.65
C ALA A 128 10.87 1.69 7.25
N PRO A 129 11.18 2.90 6.71
CA PRO A 129 12.55 3.30 6.41
C PRO A 129 13.46 3.13 7.63
N GLY A 130 14.58 2.40 7.44
CA GLY A 130 15.55 2.09 8.49
C GLY A 130 15.40 0.70 9.10
N ASP A 131 14.29 -0.01 8.90
CA ASP A 131 14.14 -1.39 9.38
C ASP A 131 15.17 -2.31 8.75
N THR A 132 15.77 -3.16 9.56
CA THR A 132 16.71 -4.17 9.05
C THR A 132 15.93 -5.35 8.48
N VAL A 133 16.14 -5.63 7.18
CA VAL A 133 15.49 -6.75 6.52
C VAL A 133 16.15 -8.06 7.00
N PRO A 134 15.36 -9.04 7.50
CA PRO A 134 15.89 -10.36 7.84
C PRO A 134 16.48 -11.06 6.62
N ASP A 135 17.48 -11.90 6.85
CA ASP A 135 18.17 -12.64 5.79
C ASP A 135 17.39 -13.88 5.36
N PHE A 136 16.27 -13.67 4.70
CA PHE A 136 15.41 -14.73 4.20
C PHE A 136 16.11 -15.59 3.16
N LYS A 137 16.07 -16.90 3.38
CA LYS A 137 16.58 -17.92 2.46
C LYS A 137 15.52 -18.27 1.42
N LEU A 138 15.93 -18.34 0.17
CA LEU A 138 15.07 -18.55 -0.98
C LEU A 138 15.72 -19.59 -1.92
N ARG A 139 14.92 -20.08 -2.85
CA ARG A 139 15.40 -20.85 -4.01
C ARG A 139 14.96 -20.10 -5.27
N ASN A 140 15.91 -19.74 -6.13
CA ASN A 140 15.60 -19.00 -7.34
C ASN A 140 15.04 -19.90 -8.46
N GLN A 141 14.70 -19.31 -9.60
CA GLN A 141 14.14 -19.96 -10.78
C GLN A 141 15.08 -21.00 -11.43
N ASP A 142 16.35 -21.02 -11.03
CA ASP A 142 17.33 -22.01 -11.48
C ASP A 142 17.54 -23.14 -10.45
N GLY A 143 16.73 -23.14 -9.38
CA GLY A 143 16.86 -24.07 -8.27
C GLY A 143 18.04 -23.78 -7.35
N GLN A 144 18.74 -22.68 -7.55
CA GLN A 144 19.90 -22.33 -6.74
C GLN A 144 19.46 -21.69 -5.41
N PRO A 145 20.11 -22.04 -4.29
CA PRO A 145 19.87 -21.35 -3.03
C PRO A 145 20.40 -19.92 -3.12
N ILE A 146 19.56 -18.98 -2.75
CA ILE A 146 19.90 -17.55 -2.62
C ILE A 146 19.38 -17.03 -1.28
N HIS A 147 19.81 -15.85 -0.86
CA HIS A 147 19.30 -15.19 0.35
C HIS A 147 19.36 -13.68 0.19
N LEU A 148 18.47 -12.95 0.86
CA LEU A 148 18.37 -11.49 0.67
C LEU A 148 19.65 -10.75 1.06
N GLY A 149 20.35 -11.22 2.09
CA GLY A 149 21.61 -10.64 2.55
C GLY A 149 22.75 -10.69 1.55
N GLN A 150 22.72 -11.58 0.54
CA GLN A 150 23.75 -11.65 -0.51
C GLN A 150 23.76 -10.41 -1.41
N PHE A 151 22.67 -9.66 -1.45
CA PHE A 151 22.54 -8.46 -2.27
C PHE A 151 22.99 -7.18 -1.56
N LYS A 152 23.52 -7.28 -0.32
CA LYS A 152 24.15 -6.13 0.34
C LYS A 152 25.24 -5.53 -0.56
N GLY A 153 25.31 -4.21 -0.58
CA GLY A 153 26.13 -3.46 -1.54
C GLY A 153 25.38 -3.04 -2.80
N LYS A 154 24.16 -3.57 -3.01
CA LYS A 154 23.26 -3.15 -4.08
C LYS A 154 21.94 -2.63 -3.51
N SER A 155 21.24 -1.78 -4.25
CA SER A 155 19.82 -1.53 -4.03
C SER A 155 19.04 -2.76 -4.47
N LEU A 156 18.14 -3.26 -3.63
CA LEU A 156 17.32 -4.43 -3.92
C LEU A 156 15.84 -4.03 -3.92
N VAL A 157 15.13 -4.31 -5.01
CA VAL A 157 13.67 -4.13 -5.08
C VAL A 157 13.01 -5.49 -5.00
N VAL A 158 12.18 -5.67 -3.98
CA VAL A 158 11.47 -6.93 -3.70
C VAL A 158 9.98 -6.73 -3.90
N THR A 159 9.32 -7.65 -4.57
CA THR A 159 7.85 -7.74 -4.65
C THR A 159 7.38 -9.17 -4.51
N PHE A 160 6.07 -9.33 -4.28
CA PHE A 160 5.46 -10.64 -4.02
C PHE A 160 4.44 -10.98 -5.08
N ILE A 161 4.48 -12.23 -5.55
CA ILE A 161 3.63 -12.76 -6.62
C ILE A 161 3.23 -14.22 -6.33
N TYR A 162 2.33 -14.76 -7.13
CA TYR A 162 2.23 -16.20 -7.41
C TYR A 162 1.86 -16.42 -8.87
N THR A 163 2.41 -17.49 -9.49
CA THR A 163 2.40 -17.65 -10.96
C THR A 163 1.00 -17.89 -11.54
N ARG A 164 0.08 -18.41 -10.74
CA ARG A 164 -1.30 -18.72 -11.14
C ARG A 164 -2.32 -17.65 -10.70
N CYS A 165 -1.87 -16.43 -10.41
CA CYS A 165 -2.77 -15.32 -10.08
C CYS A 165 -3.75 -15.05 -11.22
N PRO A 166 -5.08 -15.17 -10.99
CA PRO A 166 -6.06 -15.03 -12.07
C PRO A 166 -6.36 -13.58 -12.44
N SER A 167 -6.00 -12.63 -11.57
CA SER A 167 -6.29 -11.22 -11.77
C SER A 167 -5.20 -10.51 -12.57
N PRO A 168 -5.49 -9.94 -13.75
CA PRO A 168 -4.52 -9.25 -14.60
C PRO A 168 -3.98 -7.96 -13.96
N ASP A 169 -4.72 -7.39 -13.00
CA ASP A 169 -4.39 -6.14 -12.33
C ASP A 169 -3.59 -6.32 -11.04
N PHE A 170 -3.32 -7.55 -10.61
CA PHE A 170 -2.53 -7.89 -9.42
C PHE A 170 -1.10 -8.33 -9.81
N CYS A 171 -0.73 -9.59 -9.54
CA CYS A 171 0.62 -10.10 -9.82
C CYS A 171 1.10 -9.83 -11.26
N PRO A 172 0.28 -10.02 -12.32
CA PRO A 172 0.71 -9.69 -13.67
C PRO A 172 1.00 -8.20 -13.88
N ARG A 173 0.24 -7.29 -13.27
CA ARG A 173 0.50 -5.83 -13.32
C ARG A 173 1.83 -5.50 -12.64
N VAL A 174 2.02 -5.97 -11.41
CA VAL A 174 3.27 -5.75 -10.65
C VAL A 174 4.47 -6.30 -11.42
N THR A 175 4.35 -7.49 -12.03
CA THR A 175 5.44 -8.07 -12.82
C THR A 175 5.72 -7.27 -14.10
N ARG A 176 4.70 -6.71 -14.77
CA ARG A 176 4.90 -5.76 -15.89
C ARG A 176 5.62 -4.48 -15.44
N ASN A 177 5.29 -3.96 -14.25
CA ASN A 177 6.00 -2.81 -13.69
C ASN A 177 7.48 -3.13 -13.43
N PHE A 178 7.79 -4.34 -12.94
CA PHE A 178 9.17 -4.81 -12.79
C PHE A 178 9.89 -4.92 -14.14
N ALA A 179 9.22 -5.43 -15.18
CA ALA A 179 9.81 -5.48 -16.53
C ALA A 179 10.13 -4.08 -17.09
N ALA A 180 9.24 -3.10 -16.85
CA ALA A 180 9.48 -1.72 -17.25
C ALA A 180 10.61 -1.08 -16.43
N LEU A 181 10.68 -1.34 -15.12
CA LEU A 181 11.74 -0.87 -14.23
C LEU A 181 13.10 -1.47 -14.64
N GLU A 182 13.16 -2.77 -14.90
CA GLU A 182 14.38 -3.45 -15.39
C GLU A 182 14.92 -2.80 -16.66
N LYS A 183 14.04 -2.57 -17.64
CA LYS A 183 14.40 -1.88 -18.89
C LYS A 183 14.92 -0.45 -18.64
N GLN A 184 14.30 0.28 -17.72
CA GLN A 184 14.75 1.63 -17.35
C GLN A 184 16.10 1.60 -16.62
N LEU A 185 16.33 0.62 -15.76
CA LEU A 185 17.62 0.41 -15.08
C LEU A 185 18.72 0.04 -16.08
N ALA A 186 18.44 -0.86 -17.02
CA ALA A 186 19.38 -1.27 -18.07
C ALA A 186 19.84 -0.08 -18.95
N ALA A 187 18.97 0.92 -19.13
CA ALA A 187 19.31 2.16 -19.80
C ALA A 187 20.20 3.12 -18.95
N ASN A 188 20.49 2.76 -17.68
CA ASN A 188 21.31 3.55 -16.75
C ASN A 188 22.56 2.78 -16.30
N PRO A 189 23.68 2.81 -17.04
CA PRO A 189 24.88 1.98 -16.77
C PRO A 189 25.50 2.20 -15.39
N GLY A 190 25.28 3.35 -14.76
CA GLY A 190 25.76 3.66 -13.41
C GLY A 190 24.94 3.02 -12.29
N LEU A 191 23.67 2.67 -12.57
CA LEU A 191 22.74 2.08 -11.59
C LEU A 191 22.53 0.58 -11.80
N TYR A 192 22.51 0.13 -13.06
CA TYR A 192 22.17 -1.25 -13.40
C TYR A 192 22.99 -2.31 -12.64
N PRO A 193 24.34 -2.24 -12.59
CA PRO A 193 25.14 -3.21 -11.83
C PRO A 193 24.96 -3.10 -10.31
N LYS A 194 24.44 -1.96 -9.83
CA LYS A 194 24.23 -1.66 -8.41
C LYS A 194 22.79 -1.88 -7.95
N THR A 195 21.92 -2.39 -8.82
CA THR A 195 20.51 -2.64 -8.50
C THR A 195 20.15 -4.08 -8.85
N HIS A 196 19.34 -4.71 -8.05
CA HIS A 196 18.81 -6.05 -8.29
C HIS A 196 17.31 -6.09 -8.02
N LEU A 197 16.56 -6.87 -8.79
CA LEU A 197 15.12 -7.05 -8.67
C LEU A 197 14.83 -8.49 -8.28
N ILE A 198 13.88 -8.70 -7.37
CA ILE A 198 13.40 -10.04 -7.01
C ILE A 198 11.89 -10.05 -6.92
N CYS A 199 11.26 -10.95 -7.67
CA CYS A 199 9.87 -11.36 -7.45
C CYS A 199 9.86 -12.63 -6.60
N ILE A 200 9.28 -12.57 -5.41
CA ILE A 200 9.19 -13.71 -4.49
C ILE A 200 7.79 -14.30 -4.56
N SER A 201 7.70 -15.60 -4.87
CA SER A 201 6.43 -16.30 -4.79
C SER A 201 6.08 -16.62 -3.34
N PHE A 202 4.82 -16.42 -2.99
CA PHE A 202 4.24 -16.85 -1.70
C PHE A 202 3.41 -18.15 -1.83
N ASP A 203 3.53 -18.87 -2.94
CA ASP A 203 2.87 -20.16 -3.20
C ASP A 203 3.89 -21.30 -3.38
N PRO A 204 4.70 -21.62 -2.34
CA PRO A 204 5.80 -22.57 -2.46
C PRO A 204 5.36 -24.01 -2.76
N GLU A 205 4.08 -24.32 -2.55
CA GLU A 205 3.54 -25.65 -2.88
C GLU A 205 3.30 -25.81 -4.39
N HIS A 206 3.06 -24.70 -5.09
CA HIS A 206 2.77 -24.70 -6.52
C HIS A 206 3.93 -24.16 -7.35
N ASP A 207 4.57 -23.11 -6.93
CA ASP A 207 5.56 -22.37 -7.69
C ASP A 207 6.96 -22.98 -7.55
N THR A 208 7.21 -24.04 -8.32
CA THR A 208 8.53 -24.66 -8.41
C THR A 208 9.51 -23.75 -9.17
N PRO A 209 10.84 -23.96 -9.04
CA PRO A 209 11.83 -23.23 -9.83
C PRO A 209 11.52 -23.20 -11.34
N GLU A 210 11.09 -24.32 -11.90
CA GLU A 210 10.76 -24.45 -13.33
C GLU A 210 9.55 -23.59 -13.70
N ARG A 211 8.53 -23.51 -12.84
CA ARG A 211 7.35 -22.66 -13.05
C ARG A 211 7.71 -21.19 -12.92
N LEU A 212 8.52 -20.83 -11.94
CA LEU A 212 9.04 -19.48 -11.79
C LEU A 212 9.87 -19.04 -12.99
N ARG A 213 10.72 -19.93 -13.52
CA ARG A 213 11.48 -19.67 -14.75
C ARG A 213 10.54 -19.46 -15.93
N ALA A 214 9.57 -20.34 -16.14
CA ALA A 214 8.61 -20.22 -17.22
C ALA A 214 7.82 -18.91 -17.13
N TYR A 215 7.36 -18.55 -15.93
CA TYR A 215 6.68 -17.29 -15.67
C TYR A 215 7.59 -16.09 -15.97
N GLY A 216 8.79 -16.06 -15.42
CA GLY A 216 9.76 -14.97 -15.61
C GLY A 216 10.11 -14.73 -17.08
N VAL A 217 10.30 -15.78 -17.87
CA VAL A 217 10.61 -15.70 -19.32
C VAL A 217 9.50 -14.97 -20.08
N THR A 218 8.23 -15.05 -19.65
CA THR A 218 7.12 -14.35 -20.32
C THR A 218 7.24 -12.82 -20.23
N TYR A 219 7.95 -12.31 -19.22
CA TYR A 219 8.13 -10.86 -18.99
C TYR A 219 9.53 -10.36 -19.39
N ILE A 220 10.56 -11.16 -19.18
CA ILE A 220 11.96 -10.77 -19.48
C ILE A 220 12.31 -11.05 -20.94
N GLY A 221 11.72 -12.09 -21.54
CA GLY A 221 12.05 -12.62 -22.86
C GLY A 221 13.08 -13.76 -22.77
N SER A 222 13.12 -14.59 -23.82
CA SER A 222 13.93 -15.83 -23.87
C SER A 222 15.34 -15.65 -24.41
N ASP A 223 15.66 -14.50 -25.00
CA ASP A 223 16.83 -14.35 -25.89
C ASP A 223 18.11 -13.89 -25.19
N ALA A 224 18.06 -13.58 -23.89
CA ALA A 224 19.22 -13.07 -23.16
C ALA A 224 20.04 -14.21 -22.55
N LYS A 225 21.33 -14.29 -22.87
CA LYS A 225 22.28 -15.21 -22.23
C LYS A 225 22.36 -15.07 -20.71
N ASN A 226 21.90 -13.93 -20.16
CA ASN A 226 21.85 -13.59 -18.74
C ASN A 226 20.46 -13.12 -18.35
N THR A 227 19.42 -13.83 -18.78
CA THR A 227 18.01 -13.45 -18.63
C THR A 227 17.64 -13.06 -17.18
N PHE A 228 18.22 -13.73 -16.18
CA PHE A 228 17.94 -13.48 -14.77
C PHE A 228 19.09 -12.82 -13.98
N ALA A 229 20.08 -12.24 -14.64
CA ALA A 229 21.27 -11.69 -13.97
C ALA A 229 20.99 -10.49 -13.05
N HIS A 230 19.95 -9.72 -13.33
CA HIS A 230 19.55 -8.52 -12.58
C HIS A 230 18.12 -8.57 -12.05
N TRP A 231 17.35 -9.56 -12.47
CA TRP A 231 15.99 -9.77 -12.03
C TRP A 231 15.71 -11.26 -11.87
N GLU A 232 15.56 -11.72 -10.64
CA GLU A 232 15.30 -13.11 -10.29
C GLU A 232 13.87 -13.32 -9.82
N PHE A 233 13.42 -14.56 -9.96
CA PHE A 233 12.18 -15.07 -9.38
C PHE A 233 12.54 -16.15 -8.37
N ALA A 234 12.00 -16.06 -7.17
CA ALA A 234 12.39 -16.96 -6.11
C ALA A 234 11.20 -17.38 -5.26
N VAL A 235 11.38 -18.45 -4.50
CA VAL A 235 10.38 -18.97 -3.59
C VAL A 235 11.06 -19.29 -2.25
N PRO A 236 10.45 -18.94 -1.09
CA PRO A 236 10.94 -19.33 0.21
C PRO A 236 10.63 -20.81 0.50
N GLU A 237 11.29 -21.39 1.49
CA GLU A 237 10.79 -22.59 2.11
C GLU A 237 9.44 -22.29 2.81
N LYS A 238 8.52 -23.27 2.79
CA LYS A 238 7.19 -23.11 3.38
C LYS A 238 7.24 -22.65 4.85
N SER A 239 8.23 -23.13 5.60
CA SER A 239 8.42 -22.77 7.02
C SER A 239 8.79 -21.29 7.23
N ALA A 240 9.41 -20.63 6.25
CA ALA A 240 9.82 -19.23 6.32
C ALA A 240 8.75 -18.26 5.81
N LEU A 241 7.70 -18.78 5.14
CA LEU A 241 6.70 -17.93 4.47
C LEU A 241 5.95 -17.03 5.46
N ALA A 242 5.55 -17.56 6.61
CA ALA A 242 4.79 -16.81 7.62
C ALA A 242 5.61 -15.63 8.20
N GLU A 243 6.89 -15.86 8.48
CA GLU A 243 7.79 -14.80 8.97
C GLU A 243 8.02 -13.72 7.91
N MET A 244 8.23 -14.14 6.66
CA MET A 244 8.41 -13.23 5.53
C MET A 244 7.14 -12.41 5.28
N ALA A 245 5.98 -13.05 5.25
CA ALA A 245 4.70 -12.38 5.09
C ALA A 245 4.44 -11.36 6.20
N SER A 246 4.76 -11.74 7.46
CA SER A 246 4.65 -10.84 8.59
C SER A 246 5.57 -9.61 8.44
N PHE A 247 6.82 -9.78 8.00
CA PHE A 247 7.77 -8.68 7.87
C PHE A 247 7.39 -7.70 6.75
N PHE A 248 6.89 -8.21 5.62
CA PHE A 248 6.60 -7.40 4.43
C PHE A 248 5.12 -6.96 4.30
N ASP A 249 4.35 -7.01 5.37
CA ASP A 249 2.90 -6.65 5.36
C ASP A 249 2.11 -7.44 4.29
N LEU A 250 2.45 -8.71 4.11
CA LEU A 250 1.83 -9.57 3.11
C LEU A 250 0.72 -10.41 3.76
N GLY A 251 -0.48 -9.84 3.86
CA GLY A 251 -1.68 -10.59 4.24
C GLY A 251 -2.03 -11.63 3.18
N MET A 252 -2.29 -12.88 3.58
CA MET A 252 -2.60 -13.97 2.66
C MET A 252 -3.71 -14.84 3.22
N THR A 253 -4.67 -15.21 2.36
CA THR A 253 -5.76 -16.14 2.66
C THR A 253 -5.92 -17.12 1.49
N SER A 254 -5.87 -18.40 1.77
CA SER A 254 -6.15 -19.43 0.76
C SER A 254 -7.65 -19.65 0.64
N ASN A 255 -8.19 -19.55 -0.56
CA ASN A 255 -9.60 -19.76 -0.86
C ASN A 255 -9.91 -21.23 -1.16
N ALA A 256 -11.19 -21.59 -1.09
CA ALA A 256 -11.65 -22.95 -1.35
C ALA A 256 -11.38 -23.43 -2.79
N ASP A 257 -11.31 -22.52 -3.76
CA ASP A 257 -10.99 -22.76 -5.16
C ASP A 257 -9.48 -22.84 -5.44
N SER A 258 -8.66 -22.87 -4.39
CA SER A 258 -7.20 -22.86 -4.45
C SER A 258 -6.59 -21.55 -4.96
N THR A 259 -7.33 -20.49 -5.13
CA THR A 259 -6.75 -19.16 -5.33
C THR A 259 -6.20 -18.62 -4.00
N ILE A 260 -5.28 -17.67 -4.07
CA ILE A 260 -4.73 -17.00 -2.90
C ILE A 260 -5.08 -15.52 -3.00
N THR A 261 -5.84 -15.08 -2.04
CA THR A 261 -6.07 -13.66 -1.83
C THR A 261 -4.94 -13.10 -0.99
N HIS A 262 -4.42 -11.95 -1.39
CA HIS A 262 -3.27 -11.35 -0.70
C HIS A 262 -3.22 -9.85 -0.88
N THR A 263 -2.56 -9.17 0.07
CA THR A 263 -2.14 -7.78 -0.12
C THR A 263 -0.98 -7.74 -1.11
N LEU A 264 -0.79 -6.60 -1.77
CA LEU A 264 0.35 -6.34 -2.64
C LEU A 264 1.36 -5.47 -1.90
N SER A 265 2.61 -5.87 -1.96
CA SER A 265 3.71 -5.21 -1.24
C SER A 265 4.95 -5.19 -2.14
N THR A 266 5.55 -4.01 -2.25
CA THR A 266 6.85 -3.84 -2.91
C THR A 266 7.74 -3.01 -2.00
N THR A 267 9.00 -3.44 -1.83
CA THR A 267 9.95 -2.81 -0.90
C THR A 267 11.26 -2.52 -1.62
N LEU A 268 11.73 -1.29 -1.51
CA LEU A 268 13.09 -0.91 -1.89
C LEU A 268 13.99 -1.01 -0.66
N ILE A 269 15.03 -1.82 -0.76
CA ILE A 269 16.03 -2.07 0.27
C ILE A 269 17.33 -1.42 -0.18
N GLY A 270 17.95 -0.66 0.71
CA GLY A 270 19.23 0.00 0.48
C GLY A 270 20.41 -0.97 0.46
N SER A 271 21.55 -0.50 0.00
CA SER A 271 22.80 -1.28 -0.04
C SER A 271 23.29 -1.74 1.35
N ASP A 272 22.81 -1.12 2.41
CA ASP A 272 23.06 -1.49 3.81
C ASP A 272 22.17 -2.63 4.31
N GLY A 273 21.19 -3.08 3.50
CA GLY A 273 20.22 -4.11 3.86
C GLY A 273 19.05 -3.61 4.70
N ARG A 274 18.81 -2.30 4.69
CA ARG A 274 17.68 -1.68 5.39
C ARG A 274 16.60 -1.26 4.42
N VAL A 275 15.36 -1.25 4.88
CA VAL A 275 14.24 -0.69 4.13
C VAL A 275 14.51 0.79 3.85
N ALA A 276 14.43 1.17 2.59
CA ALA A 276 14.54 2.56 2.16
C ALA A 276 13.17 3.15 1.81
N ARG A 277 12.32 2.34 1.15
CA ARG A 277 10.93 2.69 0.80
C ARG A 277 10.05 1.45 0.83
N PHE A 278 8.81 1.66 1.20
CA PHE A 278 7.74 0.68 1.10
C PHE A 278 6.64 1.23 0.18
N TYR A 279 6.15 0.41 -0.73
CA TYR A 279 5.10 0.74 -1.68
C TYR A 279 3.96 -0.27 -1.48
N PRO A 280 2.91 0.11 -0.73
CA PRO A 280 1.72 -0.73 -0.58
C PRO A 280 0.95 -0.79 -1.90
N GLY A 281 0.23 -1.90 -2.13
CA GLY A 281 -0.60 -2.07 -3.30
C GLY A 281 0.17 -2.17 -4.62
N ASN A 282 -0.46 -1.76 -5.71
CA ASN A 282 0.07 -1.83 -7.08
C ASN A 282 -0.02 -0.49 -7.82
N GLU A 283 -0.27 0.59 -7.12
CA GLU A 283 -0.43 1.94 -7.69
C GLU A 283 0.91 2.63 -7.97
N TRP A 284 2.01 2.12 -7.42
CA TRP A 284 3.34 2.65 -7.68
C TRP A 284 3.76 2.45 -9.15
N THR A 285 4.58 3.37 -9.67
CA THR A 285 5.07 3.31 -11.05
C THR A 285 6.56 2.97 -11.12
N PRO A 286 7.04 2.38 -12.22
CA PRO A 286 8.47 2.14 -12.43
C PRO A 286 9.32 3.40 -12.29
N GLU A 287 8.79 4.56 -12.72
CA GLU A 287 9.46 5.86 -12.65
C GLU A 287 9.66 6.33 -11.21
N GLN A 288 8.67 6.11 -10.33
CA GLN A 288 8.79 6.42 -8.90
C GLN A 288 9.90 5.58 -8.26
N VAL A 289 9.89 4.27 -8.48
CA VAL A 289 10.91 3.37 -7.92
C VAL A 289 12.30 3.70 -8.47
N LEU A 290 12.42 3.99 -9.79
CA LEU A 290 13.70 4.42 -10.39
C LEU A 290 14.20 5.73 -9.78
N ALA A 291 13.32 6.69 -9.50
CA ALA A 291 13.70 7.96 -8.86
C ALA A 291 14.25 7.73 -7.45
N ASP A 292 13.60 6.85 -6.68
CA ASP A 292 14.07 6.50 -5.33
C ASP A 292 15.40 5.73 -5.36
N VAL A 293 15.61 4.81 -6.30
CA VAL A 293 16.91 4.14 -6.52
C VAL A 293 18.00 5.15 -6.86
N LYS A 294 17.72 6.14 -7.71
CA LYS A 294 18.67 7.23 -8.01
C LYS A 294 19.00 8.06 -6.77
N GLN A 295 18.00 8.41 -5.97
CA GLN A 295 18.19 9.16 -4.74
C GLN A 295 19.08 8.40 -3.74
N LEU A 296 18.84 7.09 -3.56
CA LEU A 296 19.68 6.25 -2.69
C LEU A 296 21.11 6.17 -3.19
N ALA A 297 21.32 5.99 -4.49
CA ALA A 297 22.66 5.93 -5.07
C ALA A 297 23.45 7.23 -4.89
N ALA A 298 22.75 8.39 -4.93
CA ALA A 298 23.36 9.70 -4.71
C ALA A 298 23.70 9.97 -3.23
N SER A 299 22.97 9.39 -2.28
CA SER A 299 23.22 9.55 -0.84
C SER A 299 24.25 8.58 -0.26
N ALA A 300 24.63 7.54 -1.01
CA ALA A 300 25.60 6.53 -0.61
C ALA A 300 27.04 6.82 -1.11
N GLY A 301 27.25 7.87 -1.89
CA GLY A 301 28.54 8.34 -2.42
C GLY A 301 29.00 9.59 -1.71
#